data_226c88225be149283a1f19e22d2cb442
#
_entry.id   226c88225be149283a1f19e22d2cb442
#
_cell.length_a   1.000
_cell.length_b   1.000
_cell.length_c   1.000
_cell.angle_alpha   90.00
_cell.angle_beta   90.00
_cell.angle_gamma   90.00
#
_symmetry.space_group_name_H-M   'P 1'
#
loop_
_entity.id
_entity.type
_entity.pdbx_description
1 polymer ?
#
loop_
_entity_poly.entity_id
_entity_poly.type
_entity_poly.pdbx_seq_one_letter_code
_entity_poly.pdbx_strand_id
1 'polypeptide(L)' 'MPTIGPDRALIDAIDEDVAVLRVGPGGTEVHVPVEALPAEASTGTWVVLDVQVQPPMVVGVDEELTRETQAE' A
#
# COMPACT_ATOMS: atom_id res chain seq x y z
N MET A 1 10.48 6.79 -14.35
CA MET A 1 9.61 5.81 -13.69
C MET A 1 9.90 5.79 -12.19
N PRO A 2 8.87 5.76 -11.38
CA PRO A 2 9.11 5.67 -9.94
C PRO A 2 9.69 4.30 -9.59
N THR A 3 10.57 4.32 -8.60
CA THR A 3 11.17 3.08 -8.11
C THR A 3 10.33 2.55 -6.96
N ILE A 4 9.86 1.32 -7.10
CA ILE A 4 9.03 0.69 -6.09
C ILE A 4 9.91 -0.23 -5.26
N GLY A 5 10.11 0.13 -3.99
CA GLY A 5 10.90 -0.69 -3.09
C GLY A 5 10.07 -1.81 -2.46
N PRO A 6 10.73 -2.73 -1.77
CA PRO A 6 10.02 -3.86 -1.15
C PRO A 6 9.12 -3.45 0.02
N ASP A 7 9.27 -2.23 0.51
CA ASP A 7 8.46 -1.71 1.61
C ASP A 7 7.34 -0.78 1.12
N ARG A 8 7.04 -0.79 -0.17
CA ARG A 8 5.95 -0.02 -0.75
C ARG A 8 4.86 -0.95 -1.23
N ALA A 9 3.61 -0.53 -1.05
CA ALA A 9 2.48 -1.33 -1.48
C ALA A 9 1.40 -0.44 -2.06
N LEU A 10 0.74 -0.93 -3.10
CA LEU A 10 -0.40 -0.26 -3.70
C LEU A 10 -1.66 -0.87 -3.14
N ILE A 11 -2.60 -0.04 -2.71
CA ILE A 11 -3.91 -0.53 -2.30
C ILE A 11 -4.70 -0.86 -3.57
N ASP A 12 -4.84 -2.15 -3.83
CA ASP A 12 -5.48 -2.64 -5.05
C ASP A 12 -7.00 -2.65 -4.92
N ALA A 13 -7.50 -3.04 -3.75
CA ALA A 13 -8.93 -3.09 -3.50
C ALA A 13 -9.19 -2.97 -2.00
N ILE A 14 -10.36 -2.45 -1.66
CA ILE A 14 -10.83 -2.41 -0.27
C ILE A 14 -12.21 -3.04 -0.27
N ASP A 15 -12.38 -4.10 0.52
CA ASP A 15 -13.63 -4.82 0.64
C ASP A 15 -14.00 -4.84 2.12
N GLU A 16 -15.13 -4.28 2.44
CA GLU A 16 -15.67 -4.19 3.81
C GLU A 16 -14.62 -4.03 4.91
N ASP A 17 -14.03 -5.15 5.34
CA ASP A 17 -13.09 -5.18 6.47
C ASP A 17 -11.66 -5.42 6.05
N VAL A 18 -11.41 -5.74 4.79
CA VAL A 18 -10.09 -6.18 4.32
C VAL A 18 -9.63 -5.36 3.14
N ALA A 19 -8.39 -4.94 3.18
CA ALA A 19 -7.74 -4.29 2.06
C ALA A 19 -6.76 -5.25 1.41
N VAL A 20 -6.73 -5.27 0.09
CA VAL A 20 -5.79 -6.08 -0.68
C VAL A 20 -4.67 -5.16 -1.15
N LEU A 21 -3.44 -5.49 -0.77
CA LEU A 21 -2.27 -4.70 -1.13
C LEU A 21 -1.41 -5.48 -2.10
N ARG A 22 -0.83 -4.76 -3.06
CA ARG A 22 0.19 -5.30 -3.96
C ARG A 22 1.53 -4.77 -3.49
N VAL A 23 2.34 -5.64 -2.93
CA VAL A 23 3.56 -5.25 -2.23
C VAL A 23 4.77 -5.42 -3.13
N GLY A 24 5.61 -4.38 -3.16
CA GLY A 24 6.87 -4.41 -3.85
C GLY A 24 6.75 -4.40 -5.36
N PRO A 25 7.89 -4.48 -6.06
CA PRO A 25 7.88 -4.45 -7.52
C PRO A 25 7.25 -5.70 -8.13
N GLY A 26 7.21 -6.79 -7.38
CA GLY A 26 6.60 -8.03 -7.85
C GLY A 26 5.09 -8.08 -7.69
N GLY A 27 4.51 -7.14 -6.94
CA GLY A 27 3.07 -7.08 -6.74
C GLY A 27 2.53 -8.23 -5.90
N THR A 28 3.25 -8.66 -4.90
CA THR A 28 2.82 -9.73 -4.00
C THR A 28 1.53 -9.33 -3.30
N GLU A 29 0.52 -10.17 -3.38
CA GLU A 29 -0.77 -9.89 -2.77
C GLU A 29 -0.71 -10.14 -1.27
N VAL A 30 -1.12 -9.14 -0.48
CA VAL A 30 -1.18 -9.24 0.98
C VAL A 30 -2.52 -8.66 1.42
N HIS A 31 -3.18 -9.33 2.35
CA HIS A 31 -4.45 -8.87 2.91
C HIS A 31 -4.22 -8.31 4.31
N VAL A 32 -4.72 -7.10 4.55
CA VAL A 32 -4.62 -6.47 5.85
C VAL A 32 -6.00 -5.95 6.26
N PRO A 33 -6.26 -5.83 7.57
CA PRO A 33 -7.52 -5.21 8.01
C PRO A 33 -7.58 -3.76 7.52
N VAL A 34 -8.76 -3.34 7.10
CA VAL A 34 -8.94 -1.98 6.62
C VAL A 34 -8.62 -0.94 7.70
N GLU A 35 -8.84 -1.30 8.95
CA GLU A 35 -8.53 -0.41 10.07
C GLU A 35 -7.04 -0.20 10.29
N ALA A 36 -6.19 -1.02 9.66
CA ALA A 36 -4.75 -0.84 9.72
C ALA A 36 -4.26 0.23 8.75
N LEU A 37 -5.14 0.72 7.87
CA LEU A 37 -4.78 1.74 6.89
C LEU A 37 -4.97 3.13 7.46
N PRO A 38 -4.15 4.12 7.01
CA PRO A 38 -4.40 5.52 7.35
C PRO A 38 -5.78 5.95 6.85
N ALA A 39 -6.38 6.93 7.54
CA ALA A 39 -7.72 7.39 7.20
C ALA A 39 -7.83 7.93 5.77
N GLU A 40 -6.75 8.52 5.27
CA GLU A 40 -6.74 9.09 3.92
C GLU A 40 -6.41 8.06 2.83
N ALA A 41 -6.09 6.83 3.20
CA ALA A 41 -5.73 5.80 2.23
C ALA A 41 -6.98 5.24 1.55
N SER A 42 -6.89 5.03 0.25
CA SER A 42 -7.98 4.47 -0.54
C SER A 42 -7.40 3.65 -1.69
N THR A 43 -8.27 3.02 -2.47
CA THR A 43 -7.82 2.28 -3.65
C THR A 43 -7.01 3.20 -4.56
N GLY A 44 -5.84 2.74 -4.95
CA GLY A 44 -4.92 3.53 -5.77
C GLY A 44 -3.87 4.29 -4.97
N THR A 45 -3.95 4.26 -3.64
CA THR A 45 -2.98 4.93 -2.78
C THR A 45 -1.79 4.00 -2.52
N TRP A 46 -0.58 4.53 -2.59
CA TRP A 46 0.61 3.80 -2.20
C TRP A 46 0.90 4.03 -0.73
N VAL A 47 1.25 2.96 -0.03
CA VAL A 47 1.54 3.03 1.40
C VAL A 47 2.93 2.51 1.67
N VAL A 48 3.48 2.95 2.80
CA VAL A 48 4.78 2.51 3.29
C VAL A 48 4.55 1.44 4.34
N LEU A 49 5.28 0.34 4.22
CA LEU A 49 5.16 -0.78 5.15
C LEU A 49 6.42 -0.91 5.99
N ASP A 50 6.24 -1.38 7.22
CA ASP A 50 7.33 -1.86 8.04
C ASP A 50 7.39 -3.37 7.81
N VAL A 51 8.37 -3.80 7.01
CA VAL A 51 8.47 -5.22 6.64
C VAL A 51 9.29 -6.02 7.65
N GLN A 52 9.79 -5.38 8.69
CA GLN A 52 10.53 -6.07 9.74
C GLN A 52 9.62 -6.75 10.74
N VAL A 53 8.34 -6.38 10.76
CA VAL A 53 7.35 -7.03 11.60
C VAL A 53 6.51 -8.00 10.77
N GLN A 54 5.93 -8.99 11.43
CA GLN A 54 5.13 -10.02 10.76
C GLN A 54 3.78 -10.09 11.44
N PRO A 55 2.69 -9.83 10.71
CA PRO A 55 2.64 -9.41 9.31
C PRO A 55 3.13 -7.98 9.12
N PRO A 56 3.50 -7.58 7.91
CA PRO A 56 3.94 -6.20 7.66
C PRO A 56 2.87 -5.19 8.09
N MET A 57 3.33 -4.07 8.64
CA MET A 57 2.44 -3.06 9.18
C MET A 57 2.49 -1.80 8.33
N VAL A 58 1.34 -1.23 8.04
CA VAL A 58 1.27 0.04 7.32
C VAL A 58 1.66 1.16 8.28
N VAL A 59 2.69 1.93 7.92
CA VAL A 59 3.19 3.01 8.77
C VAL A 59 2.90 4.39 8.20
N GLY A 60 2.46 4.49 6.96
CA GLY A 60 2.12 5.77 6.37
C GLY A 60 1.76 5.67 4.91
N VAL A 61 1.48 6.82 4.30
CA VAL A 61 1.15 6.94 2.89
C VAL A 61 2.33 7.53 2.15
N ASP A 62 2.66 6.99 0.98
CA ASP A 62 3.66 7.56 0.10
C ASP A 62 2.94 8.46 -0.91
N GLU A 63 2.81 9.73 -0.58
CA GLU A 63 2.06 10.66 -1.42
C GLU A 63 2.74 10.91 -2.76
N GLU A 64 4.06 10.92 -2.77
CA GLU A 64 4.80 11.16 -4.00
C GLU A 64 4.57 10.03 -5.00
N LEU A 65 4.68 8.81 -4.55
CA LEU A 65 4.48 7.64 -5.41
C LEU A 65 3.03 7.56 -5.87
N THR A 66 2.10 7.85 -4.98
CA THR A 66 0.67 7.87 -5.32
C THR A 66 0.41 8.89 -6.41
N ARG A 67 0.98 10.09 -6.26
CA ARG A 67 0.79 11.15 -7.24
C ARG A 67 1.38 10.78 -8.59
N GLU A 68 2.56 10.18 -8.59
CA GLU A 68 3.24 9.81 -9.83
C GLU A 68 2.48 8.73 -10.60
N THR A 69 1.91 7.77 -9.89
CA THR A 69 1.19 6.68 -10.55
C THR A 69 -0.21 7.09 -10.98
N GLN A 70 -0.77 8.15 -10.41
CA GLN A 70 -2.08 8.64 -10.79
C GLN A 70 -2.03 9.79 -11.78
N ALA A 71 -0.86 10.36 -12.00
CA ALA A 71 -0.70 11.45 -12.96
C ALA A 71 -0.78 10.90 -14.38
N GLU A 72 -1.60 11.51 -15.19
CA GLU A 72 -1.77 11.08 -16.59
C GLU A 72 -1.48 12.24 -17.51
#